data_5be8443f70c7bb014fe3f10a64355293
#
_entry.id   5be8443f70c7bb014fe3f10a64355293
#
_cell.length_a   1.000
_cell.length_b   1.000
_cell.length_c   1.000
_cell.angle_alpha   90.00
_cell.angle_beta   90.00
_cell.angle_gamma   90.00
#
_symmetry.space_group_name_H-M   'P 1'
#
loop_
_entity.id
_entity.type
_entity.pdbx_description
1 polymer ?
#
loop_
_entity_poly.entity_id
_entity_poly.type
_entity_poly.pdbx_seq_one_letter_code
_entity_poly.pdbx_strand_id
1 'polypeptide(L)'
;MRHLLSICIALLFLGGVSLQAQNGVRGTVSFENVSARKDGSQLMMNFTTNLSNLRLKSQEMVILTPVLQSVDKSQSYQFNPIVITGRARMKALNRELGFDSYEFPQTPSLIIRQTKKGPELIPVELSVPYAGWMRNATLMVDENTTGCASCEVSNDIYGVMSRVLPPLAPPVYELSYVTPPVEPVKQRSETHSAYLNFEVGKSVLLRDFKDNATVLNEVNKIVTEVRNDKNLSFTEFKVTGYASPEGGYDYNMRLSESRAKAFVAYMKDKEKMDPSLMKVNWMGEDWIGLRQEVTKSDLANKKEILEILDIQDINKRKAKLHALNGGRTYKILLDKYYPPLRRIDYTLAYIARPFDVNEAKQVIKTKPQYLSLNEMFLVANSYDKGSDQFKEVFDICLLYTSPSPRDRTRS
;
A
#
# COMPACT_ATOMS: atom_id res chain seq x y z
N MET A 1 -14.76 63.87 -8.27
CA MET A 1 -14.29 63.76 -6.87
C MET A 1 -13.78 62.37 -6.66
N ARG A 2 -12.54 62.32 -6.72
CA ARG A 2 -11.44 61.49 -6.13
C ARG A 2 -11.75 60.02 -5.90
N HIS A 3 -11.30 59.21 -6.85
CA HIS A 3 -11.04 57.79 -6.72
C HIS A 3 -9.73 57.60 -5.97
N LEU A 4 -9.76 56.86 -4.87
CA LEU A 4 -8.58 56.32 -4.18
C LEU A 4 -8.41 54.83 -4.59
N LEU A 5 -7.42 54.62 -5.44
CA LEU A 5 -6.85 53.27 -5.71
C LEU A 5 -6.06 52.81 -4.45
N SER A 6 -6.54 51.78 -3.81
CA SER A 6 -5.75 51.05 -2.83
C SER A 6 -4.95 49.94 -3.55
N ILE A 7 -3.69 50.16 -3.72
CA ILE A 7 -2.72 49.15 -4.16
C ILE A 7 -2.35 48.32 -2.90
N CYS A 8 -2.85 47.10 -2.83
CA CYS A 8 -2.35 46.11 -1.89
C CYS A 8 -1.03 45.52 -2.41
N ILE A 9 0.07 46.00 -1.86
CA ILE A 9 1.39 45.38 -2.01
C ILE A 9 1.41 44.14 -1.13
N ALA A 10 1.35 42.96 -1.76
CA ALA A 10 1.61 41.68 -1.11
C ALA A 10 3.10 41.56 -0.83
N LEU A 11 3.51 41.89 0.39
CA LEU A 11 4.86 41.57 0.91
C LEU A 11 4.96 40.05 1.08
N LEU A 12 5.63 39.39 0.13
CA LEU A 12 6.15 38.04 0.27
C LEU A 12 7.18 38.05 1.41
N PHE A 13 6.78 37.72 2.62
CA PHE A 13 7.66 37.31 3.69
C PHE A 13 8.27 35.95 3.30
N LEU A 14 9.43 35.98 2.67
CA LEU A 14 10.39 34.88 2.71
C LEU A 14 10.87 34.76 4.17
N GLY A 15 10.10 34.09 4.99
CA GLY A 15 10.48 33.70 6.33
C GLY A 15 11.59 32.65 6.22
N GLY A 16 12.83 33.11 6.13
CA GLY A 16 13.97 32.29 6.46
C GLY A 16 13.79 31.87 7.93
N VAL A 17 13.47 30.60 8.16
CA VAL A 17 13.53 30.00 9.49
C VAL A 17 15.02 29.95 9.86
N SER A 18 15.53 31.00 10.49
CA SER A 18 16.79 30.94 11.18
C SER A 18 16.60 30.00 12.38
N LEU A 19 16.97 28.75 12.22
CA LEU A 19 17.16 27.83 13.33
C LEU A 19 18.28 28.41 14.20
N GLN A 20 17.90 29.09 15.26
CA GLN A 20 18.83 29.40 16.33
C GLN A 20 19.27 28.07 16.95
N ALA A 21 20.56 27.75 16.80
CA ALA A 21 21.17 26.66 17.52
C ALA A 21 20.89 26.85 19.02
N GLN A 22 20.30 25.85 19.67
CA GLN A 22 20.09 25.90 21.11
C GLN A 22 21.46 25.94 21.78
N ASN A 23 21.73 27.00 22.49
CA ASN A 23 22.93 27.11 23.33
C ASN A 23 22.84 26.03 24.42
N GLY A 24 23.90 25.23 24.57
CA GLY A 24 24.02 24.27 25.66
C GLY A 24 23.97 24.95 27.03
N VAL A 25 23.80 24.18 28.08
CA VAL A 25 23.58 24.65 29.47
C VAL A 25 24.66 25.59 29.97
N ARG A 26 25.87 25.60 29.38
CA ARG A 26 26.97 26.49 29.69
C ARG A 26 27.31 27.54 28.62
N GLY A 27 26.69 27.49 27.46
CA GLY A 27 26.83 28.51 26.40
C GLY A 27 28.26 28.78 25.91
N THR A 28 29.17 27.81 26.02
CA THR A 28 30.60 27.98 25.70
C THR A 28 30.93 27.85 24.23
N VAL A 29 30.14 27.01 23.50
CA VAL A 29 30.29 26.77 22.08
C VAL A 29 28.95 27.00 21.37
N SER A 30 28.97 27.65 20.21
CA SER A 30 27.79 27.81 19.39
C SER A 30 28.09 27.42 17.93
N PHE A 31 27.04 27.10 17.15
CA PHE A 31 27.16 26.63 15.78
C PHE A 31 26.40 27.58 14.87
N GLU A 32 27.07 28.03 13.80
CA GLU A 32 26.55 29.02 12.85
C GLU A 32 26.69 28.50 11.41
N ASN A 33 26.04 29.15 10.44
CA ASN A 33 26.13 28.84 9.02
C ASN A 33 25.86 27.37 8.70
N VAL A 34 24.88 26.78 9.36
CA VAL A 34 24.56 25.37 9.27
C VAL A 34 23.86 25.10 7.93
N SER A 35 24.40 24.17 7.16
CA SER A 35 23.81 23.74 5.90
C SER A 35 24.02 22.24 5.65
N ALA A 36 23.10 21.62 4.92
CA ALA A 36 23.25 20.25 4.49
C ALA A 36 22.67 20.07 3.09
N ARG A 37 23.29 19.22 2.31
CA ARG A 37 22.82 18.83 0.97
C ARG A 37 23.19 17.39 0.64
N LYS A 38 22.35 16.77 -0.14
CA LYS A 38 22.69 15.49 -0.78
C LYS A 38 23.32 15.79 -2.14
N ASP A 39 24.52 15.29 -2.36
CA ASP A 39 25.26 15.42 -3.60
C ASP A 39 25.62 14.01 -4.12
N GLY A 40 24.93 13.58 -5.16
CA GLY A 40 25.04 12.20 -5.66
C GLY A 40 24.73 11.16 -4.55
N SER A 41 25.74 10.35 -4.25
CA SER A 41 25.67 9.32 -3.20
C SER A 41 26.18 9.78 -1.84
N GLN A 42 26.57 11.05 -1.69
CA GLN A 42 27.11 11.61 -0.46
C GLN A 42 26.10 12.55 0.21
N LEU A 43 26.10 12.57 1.53
CA LEU A 43 25.50 13.61 2.34
C LEU A 43 26.61 14.53 2.80
N MET A 44 26.51 15.80 2.42
CA MET A 44 27.46 16.85 2.82
C MET A 44 26.80 17.80 3.82
N MET A 45 27.47 18.09 4.90
CA MET A 45 26.99 18.97 5.96
C MET A 45 28.10 19.92 6.34
N ASN A 46 27.77 21.20 6.50
CA ASN A 46 28.71 22.24 6.86
C ASN A 46 28.15 23.07 8.02
N PHE A 47 29.01 23.47 8.91
CA PHE A 47 28.71 24.43 9.96
C PHE A 47 29.99 25.14 10.43
N THR A 48 29.82 26.26 11.10
CA THR A 48 30.92 26.97 11.70
C THR A 48 30.80 26.85 13.22
N THR A 49 31.82 26.30 13.86
CA THR A 49 31.92 26.27 15.34
C THR A 49 32.47 27.60 15.84
N ASN A 50 31.70 28.29 16.67
CA ASN A 50 32.08 29.54 17.29
C ASN A 50 32.58 29.29 18.71
N LEU A 51 33.85 29.62 18.98
CA LEU A 51 34.57 29.42 20.24
C LEU A 51 34.77 30.72 21.00
N SER A 52 34.17 31.85 20.61
CA SER A 52 34.40 33.18 21.23
C SER A 52 34.12 33.20 22.75
N ASN A 53 33.16 32.36 23.17
CA ASN A 53 32.79 32.25 24.60
C ASN A 53 33.49 31.09 25.32
N LEU A 54 34.24 30.25 24.62
CA LEU A 54 34.97 29.14 25.24
C LEU A 54 36.12 29.66 26.09
N ARG A 55 36.21 29.19 27.30
CA ARG A 55 37.31 29.55 28.25
C ARG A 55 37.86 28.26 28.85
N LEU A 56 38.99 27.81 28.32
CA LEU A 56 39.69 26.63 28.83
C LEU A 56 40.79 27.01 29.81
N LYS A 57 40.88 26.27 30.90
CA LYS A 57 42.06 26.31 31.76
C LYS A 57 43.24 25.66 31.02
N SER A 58 44.43 26.02 31.45
CA SER A 58 45.68 25.59 30.78
C SER A 58 45.81 24.06 30.61
N GLN A 59 45.18 23.28 31.49
CA GLN A 59 45.28 21.82 31.54
C GLN A 59 44.01 21.12 31.01
N GLU A 60 43.00 21.89 30.58
CA GLU A 60 41.76 21.34 30.04
C GLU A 60 41.85 21.09 28.52
N MET A 61 41.05 20.16 28.08
CA MET A 61 40.86 19.79 26.69
C MET A 61 39.38 19.56 26.44
N VAL A 62 38.85 20.10 25.36
CA VAL A 62 37.51 19.89 24.87
C VAL A 62 37.58 19.06 23.58
N ILE A 63 36.79 18.02 23.51
CA ILE A 63 36.60 17.17 22.33
C ILE A 63 35.18 17.38 21.83
N LEU A 64 35.03 17.89 20.61
CA LEU A 64 33.76 18.10 19.94
C LEU A 64 33.59 17.01 18.88
N THR A 65 32.67 16.10 19.12
CA THR A 65 32.39 14.98 18.19
C THR A 65 31.06 15.21 17.49
N PRO A 66 31.05 15.52 16.20
CA PRO A 66 29.79 15.59 15.45
C PRO A 66 29.16 14.20 15.31
N VAL A 67 27.86 14.10 15.57
CA VAL A 67 27.09 12.86 15.53
C VAL A 67 25.81 13.07 14.72
N LEU A 68 25.61 12.24 13.71
CA LEU A 68 24.37 12.14 12.99
C LEU A 68 23.54 11.01 13.60
N GLN A 69 22.31 11.28 14.03
CA GLN A 69 21.45 10.30 14.68
C GLN A 69 20.08 10.24 14.03
N SER A 70 19.55 9.01 13.82
CA SER A 70 18.18 8.81 13.34
C SER A 70 17.16 9.28 14.40
N VAL A 71 15.94 9.62 13.94
CA VAL A 71 14.84 10.09 14.82
C VAL A 71 14.49 9.07 15.91
N ASP A 72 14.51 7.79 15.58
CA ASP A 72 14.24 6.68 16.50
C ASP A 72 15.46 6.25 17.32
N LYS A 73 16.61 6.92 17.12
CA LYS A 73 17.90 6.62 17.75
C LYS A 73 18.47 5.22 17.46
N SER A 74 17.91 4.49 16.52
CA SER A 74 18.36 3.15 16.16
C SER A 74 19.65 3.12 15.35
N GLN A 75 19.96 4.23 14.65
CA GLN A 75 21.13 4.37 13.79
C GLN A 75 21.84 5.69 14.09
N SER A 76 23.17 5.65 14.11
CA SER A 76 24.02 6.82 14.30
C SER A 76 25.31 6.69 13.50
N TYR A 77 25.89 7.83 13.17
CA TYR A 77 27.20 7.93 12.56
C TYR A 77 28.01 9.02 13.27
N GLN A 78 29.17 8.65 13.82
CA GLN A 78 30.10 9.57 14.46
C GLN A 78 31.16 10.03 13.48
N PHE A 79 31.41 11.32 13.42
CA PHE A 79 32.47 11.92 12.61
C PHE A 79 33.73 12.09 13.42
N ASN A 80 34.85 12.34 12.74
CA ASN A 80 36.12 12.59 13.39
C ASN A 80 36.04 13.85 14.27
N PRO A 81 36.49 13.78 15.51
CA PRO A 81 36.34 14.87 16.47
C PRO A 81 37.28 16.03 16.16
N ILE A 82 36.89 17.22 16.70
CA ILE A 82 37.70 18.42 16.75
C ILE A 82 38.18 18.57 18.19
N VAL A 83 39.49 18.71 18.39
CA VAL A 83 40.10 18.79 19.72
C VAL A 83 40.64 20.19 19.96
N ILE A 84 40.18 20.82 21.05
CA ILE A 84 40.60 22.16 21.49
C ILE A 84 41.28 22.03 22.83
N THR A 85 42.49 22.52 22.94
CA THR A 85 43.32 22.32 24.14
C THR A 85 43.80 23.63 24.78
N GLY A 86 43.95 23.64 26.11
CA GLY A 86 44.68 24.63 26.80
C GLY A 86 46.22 24.50 26.63
N ARG A 87 46.98 25.50 27.03
CA ARG A 87 48.43 25.57 26.75
C ARG A 87 49.23 24.39 27.34
N ALA A 88 49.00 24.02 28.59
CA ALA A 88 49.74 22.92 29.24
C ALA A 88 49.29 21.56 28.69
N ARG A 89 47.99 21.39 28.42
CA ARG A 89 47.43 20.15 27.85
C ARG A 89 47.95 19.88 26.43
N MET A 90 48.10 20.90 25.59
CA MET A 90 48.70 20.73 24.27
C MET A 90 50.12 20.18 24.35
N LYS A 91 50.92 20.70 25.27
CA LYS A 91 52.30 20.21 25.46
C LYS A 91 52.31 18.73 25.94
N ALA A 92 51.43 18.40 26.87
CA ALA A 92 51.30 17.02 27.35
C ALA A 92 50.83 16.09 26.22
N LEU A 93 49.77 16.47 25.53
CA LEU A 93 49.20 15.69 24.41
C LEU A 93 50.23 15.42 23.31
N ASN A 94 51.01 16.43 22.91
CA ASN A 94 52.06 16.24 21.90
C ASN A 94 53.14 15.25 22.36
N ARG A 95 53.47 15.19 23.64
CA ARG A 95 54.40 14.16 24.18
C ARG A 95 53.75 12.78 24.20
N GLU A 96 52.49 12.72 24.67
CA GLU A 96 51.74 11.48 24.77
C GLU A 96 51.57 10.81 23.38
N LEU A 97 51.23 11.64 22.35
CA LEU A 97 51.15 11.18 20.96
C LEU A 97 52.51 10.80 20.38
N GLY A 98 53.57 11.54 20.75
CA GLY A 98 54.95 11.22 20.28
C GLY A 98 55.55 9.97 20.89
N PHE A 99 55.02 9.47 22.00
CA PHE A 99 55.43 8.22 22.65
C PHE A 99 54.40 7.10 22.56
N ASP A 100 53.36 7.25 21.71
CA ASP A 100 52.22 6.32 21.56
C ASP A 100 51.55 5.94 22.91
N SER A 101 51.59 6.87 23.86
CA SER A 101 51.05 6.68 25.23
C SER A 101 49.60 7.18 25.37
N TYR A 102 49.05 7.80 24.33
CA TYR A 102 47.67 8.30 24.28
C TYR A 102 47.08 8.03 22.88
N GLU A 103 45.90 7.41 22.85
CA GLU A 103 45.15 7.13 21.65
C GLU A 103 43.76 7.76 21.76
N PHE A 104 43.35 8.48 20.72
CA PHE A 104 41.98 8.96 20.62
C PHE A 104 41.06 7.80 20.18
N PRO A 105 39.82 7.73 20.71
CA PRO A 105 38.84 6.71 20.23
C PRO A 105 38.59 6.79 18.72
N GLN A 106 38.72 8.01 18.17
CA GLN A 106 38.74 8.27 16.72
C GLN A 106 39.79 9.31 16.42
N THR A 107 40.47 9.18 15.27
CA THR A 107 41.48 10.13 14.81
C THR A 107 40.85 11.54 14.70
N PRO A 108 41.36 12.56 15.40
CA PRO A 108 40.84 13.90 15.27
C PRO A 108 41.01 14.48 13.87
N SER A 109 39.97 15.19 13.38
CA SER A 109 40.06 15.95 12.13
C SER A 109 40.90 17.21 12.28
N LEU A 110 40.92 17.76 13.51
CA LEU A 110 41.67 18.98 13.84
C LEU A 110 42.04 18.98 15.34
N ILE A 111 43.30 19.35 15.64
CA ILE A 111 43.77 19.62 17.01
C ILE A 111 44.29 21.03 17.06
N ILE A 112 43.69 21.90 17.89
CA ILE A 112 44.07 23.29 18.05
C ILE A 112 44.34 23.65 19.50
N ARG A 113 45.21 24.63 19.72
CA ARG A 113 45.43 25.23 21.01
C ARG A 113 44.64 26.54 21.11
N GLN A 114 43.80 26.66 22.11
CA GLN A 114 43.14 27.93 22.41
C GLN A 114 44.17 28.99 22.84
N THR A 115 44.15 30.15 22.20
CA THR A 115 44.97 31.31 22.54
C THR A 115 44.10 32.56 22.48
N LYS A 116 44.52 33.66 23.16
CA LYS A 116 43.79 34.94 23.07
C LYS A 116 43.71 35.55 21.67
N LYS A 117 44.51 35.06 20.72
CA LYS A 117 44.58 35.49 19.32
C LYS A 117 44.30 34.31 18.35
N GLY A 118 43.84 33.17 18.85
CA GLY A 118 43.52 31.99 18.03
C GLY A 118 42.23 32.17 17.27
N PRO A 119 41.92 31.24 16.36
CA PRO A 119 40.68 31.27 15.59
C PRO A 119 39.49 31.14 16.56
N GLU A 120 38.56 32.09 16.48
CA GLU A 120 37.30 32.06 17.21
C GLU A 120 36.22 31.26 16.43
N LEU A 121 36.35 31.20 15.08
CA LEU A 121 35.45 30.52 14.19
C LEU A 121 36.19 29.41 13.47
N ILE A 122 35.67 28.20 13.55
CA ILE A 122 36.21 27.00 12.89
C ILE A 122 35.18 26.48 11.91
N PRO A 123 35.43 26.56 10.60
CA PRO A 123 34.59 25.91 9.61
C PRO A 123 34.76 24.37 9.68
N VAL A 124 33.65 23.67 9.67
CA VAL A 124 33.59 22.21 9.71
C VAL A 124 32.82 21.69 8.50
N GLU A 125 33.47 20.81 7.76
CA GLU A 125 32.88 20.16 6.60
C GLU A 125 32.81 18.66 6.88
N LEU A 126 31.62 18.09 6.80
CA LEU A 126 31.34 16.68 7.04
C LEU A 126 30.82 16.04 5.76
N SER A 127 31.31 14.84 5.44
CA SER A 127 30.82 14.06 4.32
C SER A 127 30.67 12.60 4.74
N VAL A 128 29.56 11.96 4.32
CA VAL A 128 29.28 10.56 4.60
C VAL A 128 28.48 9.95 3.44
N PRO A 129 28.72 8.67 3.07
CA PRO A 129 27.86 7.97 2.12
C PRO A 129 26.39 8.02 2.60
N TYR A 130 25.51 8.51 1.72
CA TYR A 130 24.10 8.73 2.06
C TYR A 130 23.36 7.41 2.25
N ALA A 131 22.67 7.26 3.37
CA ALA A 131 21.70 6.22 3.63
C ALA A 131 20.31 6.83 3.86
N GLY A 132 19.24 6.07 3.54
CA GLY A 132 17.85 6.58 3.56
C GLY A 132 17.40 7.18 4.90
N TRP A 133 17.85 6.60 6.02
CA TRP A 133 17.56 7.09 7.38
C TRP A 133 18.10 8.50 7.66
N MET A 134 19.17 8.90 6.98
CA MET A 134 19.85 10.19 7.17
C MET A 134 19.00 11.38 6.75
N ARG A 135 17.99 11.18 5.91
CA ARG A 135 17.11 12.29 5.44
C ARG A 135 16.46 13.05 6.60
N ASN A 136 15.96 12.32 7.57
CA ASN A 136 15.28 12.89 8.74
C ASN A 136 16.15 12.93 9.99
N ALA A 137 17.44 12.62 9.85
CA ALA A 137 18.36 12.58 10.97
C ALA A 137 18.60 13.97 11.60
N THR A 138 19.00 13.97 12.84
CA THR A 138 19.45 15.12 13.59
C THR A 138 20.96 15.15 13.60
N LEU A 139 21.58 16.31 13.34
CA LEU A 139 23.00 16.51 13.55
C LEU A 139 23.21 17.14 14.94
N MET A 140 24.02 16.51 15.74
CA MET A 140 24.40 16.94 17.08
C MET A 140 25.93 17.03 17.19
N VAL A 141 26.41 17.72 18.21
CA VAL A 141 27.82 17.70 18.59
C VAL A 141 27.91 17.34 20.07
N ASP A 142 28.58 16.22 20.36
CA ASP A 142 28.93 15.83 21.73
C ASP A 142 30.17 16.58 22.14
N GLU A 143 30.07 17.35 23.22
CA GLU A 143 31.19 18.00 23.88
C GLU A 143 31.64 17.20 25.10
N ASN A 144 32.85 16.74 25.09
CA ASN A 144 33.49 16.14 26.26
C ASN A 144 34.66 17.01 26.69
N THR A 145 34.59 17.54 27.92
CA THR A 145 35.67 18.35 28.52
C THR A 145 36.40 17.50 29.53
N THR A 146 37.72 17.37 29.33
CA THR A 146 38.62 16.65 30.23
C THR A 146 39.62 17.62 30.90
N GLY A 147 39.93 17.35 32.17
CA GLY A 147 40.92 18.09 32.96
C GLY A 147 42.27 17.39 33.09
N CYS A 148 43.00 17.68 34.19
CA CYS A 148 44.23 16.99 34.53
C CYS A 148 44.02 15.49 34.69
N ALA A 149 44.94 14.67 34.20
CA ALA A 149 44.90 13.22 34.31
C ALA A 149 43.68 12.55 33.68
N SER A 150 43.15 13.15 32.60
CA SER A 150 42.00 12.61 31.81
C SER A 150 40.70 12.48 32.61
N CYS A 151 40.54 13.13 33.74
CA CYS A 151 39.28 13.19 34.48
C CYS A 151 38.25 13.95 33.66
N GLU A 152 37.08 13.39 33.46
CA GLU A 152 35.94 14.05 32.83
C GLU A 152 35.50 15.26 33.72
N VAL A 153 35.36 16.44 33.11
CA VAL A 153 34.93 17.66 33.79
C VAL A 153 33.46 17.96 33.46
N SER A 154 33.07 17.77 32.19
CA SER A 154 31.69 17.90 31.73
C SER A 154 31.48 17.16 30.43
N ASN A 155 30.22 16.78 30.19
CA ASN A 155 29.76 16.21 28.95
C ASN A 155 28.43 16.91 28.58
N ASP A 156 28.38 17.55 27.43
CA ASP A 156 27.23 18.30 26.95
C ASP A 156 26.91 17.89 25.49
N ILE A 157 25.64 17.93 25.10
CA ILE A 157 25.21 17.62 23.75
C ILE A 157 24.51 18.84 23.14
N TYR A 158 24.99 19.29 22.00
CA TYR A 158 24.45 20.44 21.28
C TYR A 158 23.68 19.97 20.03
N GLY A 159 22.44 20.43 19.89
CA GLY A 159 21.71 20.28 18.64
C GLY A 159 22.20 21.27 17.59
N VAL A 160 22.74 20.81 16.49
CA VAL A 160 23.19 21.65 15.37
C VAL A 160 22.10 21.78 14.31
N MET A 161 21.42 20.68 13.98
CA MET A 161 20.35 20.64 12.97
C MET A 161 19.32 19.60 13.35
N SER A 162 18.06 19.99 13.52
CA SER A 162 16.97 19.09 13.90
C SER A 162 16.50 18.17 12.76
N ARG A 163 16.78 18.55 11.53
CA ARG A 163 16.53 17.75 10.32
C ARG A 163 17.56 18.11 9.26
N VAL A 164 18.31 17.11 8.82
CA VAL A 164 19.45 17.31 7.92
C VAL A 164 19.03 17.69 6.50
N LEU A 165 18.01 17.03 5.96
CA LEU A 165 17.50 17.35 4.63
C LEU A 165 16.03 17.80 4.68
N PRO A 166 15.61 18.71 3.79
CA PRO A 166 14.22 19.14 3.75
C PRO A 166 13.29 17.94 3.42
N PRO A 167 12.02 18.01 3.85
CA PRO A 167 11.03 17.02 3.48
C PRO A 167 10.93 16.97 1.95
N LEU A 168 10.65 15.77 1.41
CA LEU A 168 10.34 15.64 -0.02
C LEU A 168 9.07 16.43 -0.31
N ALA A 169 9.12 17.29 -1.33
CA ALA A 169 7.92 17.89 -1.85
C ALA A 169 6.98 16.77 -2.36
N PRO A 170 5.66 16.84 -2.07
CA PRO A 170 4.74 15.90 -2.68
C PRO A 170 4.84 16.00 -4.19
N PRO A 171 4.78 14.86 -4.92
CA PRO A 171 4.82 14.89 -6.36
C PRO A 171 3.64 15.71 -6.91
N VAL A 172 3.93 16.65 -7.77
CA VAL A 172 2.90 17.39 -8.53
C VAL A 172 2.61 16.56 -9.78
N TYR A 173 1.40 16.01 -9.85
CA TYR A 173 0.93 15.28 -11.02
C TYR A 173 0.21 16.23 -11.98
N GLU A 174 0.70 16.35 -13.21
CA GLU A 174 -0.09 16.91 -14.30
C GLU A 174 -1.01 15.81 -14.82
N LEU A 175 -2.28 15.90 -14.46
CA LEU A 175 -3.30 14.96 -14.92
C LEU A 175 -3.72 15.33 -16.34
N SER A 176 -3.43 14.48 -17.31
CA SER A 176 -4.00 14.54 -18.65
C SER A 176 -5.16 13.57 -18.76
N TYR A 177 -6.33 14.05 -19.17
CA TYR A 177 -7.51 13.23 -19.39
C TYR A 177 -7.64 12.90 -20.87
N VAL A 178 -7.61 11.59 -21.18
CA VAL A 178 -7.93 11.11 -22.53
C VAL A 178 -9.44 10.89 -22.59
N THR A 179 -10.11 11.45 -23.60
CA THR A 179 -11.54 11.19 -23.82
C THR A 179 -11.72 9.72 -24.20
N PRO A 180 -12.44 8.92 -23.39
CA PRO A 180 -12.67 7.54 -23.72
C PRO A 180 -13.48 7.39 -25.02
N PRO A 181 -13.24 6.37 -25.84
CA PRO A 181 -14.03 6.12 -27.04
C PRO A 181 -15.48 5.80 -26.67
N VAL A 182 -16.41 6.16 -27.56
CA VAL A 182 -17.81 5.76 -27.45
C VAL A 182 -17.92 4.25 -27.59
N GLU A 183 -18.63 3.59 -26.69
CA GLU A 183 -18.95 2.18 -26.75
C GLU A 183 -20.26 1.99 -27.56
N PRO A 184 -20.21 1.48 -28.80
CA PRO A 184 -21.40 1.43 -29.66
C PRO A 184 -22.49 0.52 -29.10
N VAL A 185 -22.09 -0.59 -28.46
CA VAL A 185 -22.99 -1.57 -27.84
C VAL A 185 -22.47 -1.86 -26.44
N LYS A 186 -23.23 -1.45 -25.43
CA LYS A 186 -22.88 -1.66 -24.03
C LYS A 186 -23.32 -3.06 -23.56
N GLN A 187 -22.54 -4.07 -23.93
CA GLN A 187 -22.81 -5.43 -23.49
C GLN A 187 -22.30 -5.63 -22.06
N ARG A 188 -23.18 -6.14 -21.21
CA ARG A 188 -22.89 -6.37 -19.79
C ARG A 188 -23.34 -7.77 -19.40
N SER A 189 -22.73 -8.31 -18.35
CA SER A 189 -23.15 -9.58 -17.77
C SER A 189 -22.92 -9.61 -16.27
N GLU A 190 -23.82 -10.28 -15.56
CA GLU A 190 -23.73 -10.50 -14.11
C GLU A 190 -23.84 -11.99 -13.85
N THR A 191 -22.92 -12.54 -13.05
CA THR A 191 -22.91 -13.96 -12.69
C THR A 191 -23.22 -14.12 -11.22
N HIS A 192 -24.17 -14.98 -10.91
CA HIS A 192 -24.60 -15.32 -9.58
C HIS A 192 -24.54 -16.83 -9.37
N SER A 193 -24.41 -17.25 -8.11
CA SER A 193 -24.37 -18.67 -7.73
C SER A 193 -25.64 -19.06 -6.99
N ALA A 194 -26.29 -20.13 -7.41
CA ALA A 194 -27.43 -20.73 -6.75
C ALA A 194 -27.04 -22.09 -6.11
N TYR A 195 -27.18 -22.19 -4.80
CA TYR A 195 -26.86 -23.39 -4.03
C TYR A 195 -28.09 -24.26 -3.86
N LEU A 196 -28.48 -24.95 -4.94
CA LEU A 196 -29.69 -25.78 -4.98
C LEU A 196 -29.45 -27.16 -4.41
N ASN A 197 -30.37 -27.62 -3.59
CA ASN A 197 -30.34 -28.93 -2.98
C ASN A 197 -31.05 -29.97 -3.87
N PHE A 198 -30.40 -31.11 -4.04
CA PHE A 198 -30.97 -32.26 -4.74
C PHE A 198 -30.97 -33.46 -3.81
N GLU A 199 -31.92 -34.34 -3.94
CA GLU A 199 -31.87 -35.62 -3.24
C GLU A 199 -30.62 -36.41 -3.68
N VAL A 200 -30.12 -37.28 -2.83
CA VAL A 200 -28.89 -38.05 -3.07
C VAL A 200 -29.07 -38.88 -4.38
N GLY A 201 -28.10 -38.70 -5.30
CA GLY A 201 -28.10 -39.40 -6.58
C GLY A 201 -29.16 -38.89 -7.56
N LYS A 202 -29.97 -37.88 -7.23
CA LYS A 202 -31.00 -37.33 -8.12
C LYS A 202 -30.62 -35.96 -8.68
N SER A 203 -31.23 -35.61 -9.80
CA SER A 203 -31.10 -34.33 -10.47
C SER A 203 -32.45 -33.60 -10.66
N VAL A 204 -33.53 -34.13 -10.08
CA VAL A 204 -34.82 -33.45 -10.12
C VAL A 204 -34.82 -32.30 -9.17
N LEU A 205 -35.11 -31.10 -9.67
CA LEU A 205 -35.19 -29.89 -8.84
C LEU A 205 -36.58 -29.77 -8.22
N LEU A 206 -36.64 -30.06 -6.92
CA LEU A 206 -37.86 -29.93 -6.13
C LEU A 206 -37.81 -28.58 -5.39
N ARG A 207 -38.81 -27.71 -5.64
CA ARG A 207 -38.88 -26.39 -5.02
C ARG A 207 -38.95 -26.46 -3.50
N ASP A 208 -39.73 -27.39 -2.98
CA ASP A 208 -39.99 -27.50 -1.55
C ASP A 208 -38.97 -28.39 -0.82
N PHE A 209 -37.90 -28.79 -1.48
CA PHE A 209 -36.85 -29.59 -0.85
C PHE A 209 -35.81 -28.68 -0.20
N LYS A 210 -35.72 -28.76 1.15
CA LYS A 210 -34.85 -27.90 1.99
C LYS A 210 -35.06 -26.41 1.67
N ASP A 211 -33.97 -25.68 1.40
CA ASP A 211 -33.97 -24.21 1.22
C ASP A 211 -34.19 -23.79 -0.27
N ASN A 212 -34.52 -24.72 -1.15
CA ASN A 212 -34.65 -24.43 -2.58
C ASN A 212 -35.66 -23.33 -2.88
N ALA A 213 -36.76 -23.27 -2.14
CA ALA A 213 -37.77 -22.22 -2.34
C ALA A 213 -37.18 -20.81 -2.15
N THR A 214 -36.36 -20.64 -1.12
CA THR A 214 -35.68 -19.34 -0.83
C THR A 214 -34.69 -19.02 -1.94
N VAL A 215 -33.83 -19.98 -2.32
CA VAL A 215 -32.81 -19.77 -3.38
C VAL A 215 -33.48 -19.44 -4.72
N LEU A 216 -34.53 -20.19 -5.10
CA LEU A 216 -35.26 -19.96 -6.36
C LEU A 216 -36.01 -18.62 -6.37
N ASN A 217 -36.55 -18.19 -5.23
CA ASN A 217 -37.15 -16.85 -5.12
C ASN A 217 -36.13 -15.73 -5.33
N GLU A 218 -34.93 -15.88 -4.79
CA GLU A 218 -33.84 -14.93 -4.98
C GLU A 218 -33.40 -14.88 -6.48
N VAL A 219 -33.20 -16.04 -7.09
CA VAL A 219 -32.93 -16.14 -8.56
C VAL A 219 -34.00 -15.42 -9.36
N ASN A 220 -35.28 -15.72 -9.07
CA ASN A 220 -36.38 -15.11 -9.79
C ASN A 220 -36.44 -13.58 -9.61
N LYS A 221 -36.19 -13.09 -8.40
CA LYS A 221 -36.11 -11.65 -8.13
C LYS A 221 -35.06 -11.01 -9.03
N ILE A 222 -33.82 -11.52 -9.04
CA ILE A 222 -32.71 -10.97 -9.86
C ILE A 222 -33.04 -11.02 -11.36
N VAL A 223 -33.53 -12.16 -11.86
CA VAL A 223 -33.94 -12.32 -13.25
C VAL A 223 -35.05 -11.35 -13.64
N THR A 224 -36.03 -11.17 -12.77
CA THR A 224 -37.17 -10.25 -13.00
C THR A 224 -36.74 -8.79 -12.99
N GLU A 225 -35.83 -8.43 -12.10
CA GLU A 225 -35.25 -7.06 -12.06
C GLU A 225 -34.56 -6.72 -13.38
N VAL A 226 -33.72 -7.60 -13.92
CA VAL A 226 -33.04 -7.38 -15.21
C VAL A 226 -34.02 -7.39 -16.39
N ARG A 227 -34.99 -8.31 -16.42
CA ARG A 227 -35.97 -8.41 -17.51
C ARG A 227 -36.92 -7.23 -17.59
N ASN A 228 -37.30 -6.66 -16.46
CA ASN A 228 -38.26 -5.55 -16.37
C ASN A 228 -37.61 -4.17 -16.43
N ASP A 229 -36.27 -4.10 -16.40
CA ASP A 229 -35.58 -2.81 -16.50
C ASP A 229 -35.66 -2.27 -17.94
N LYS A 230 -36.36 -1.15 -18.12
CA LYS A 230 -36.56 -0.48 -19.42
C LYS A 230 -35.26 -0.04 -20.09
N ASN A 231 -34.19 0.04 -19.34
CA ASN A 231 -32.87 0.44 -19.82
C ASN A 231 -32.06 -0.72 -20.37
N LEU A 232 -32.55 -1.96 -20.20
CA LEU A 232 -31.83 -3.18 -20.55
C LEU A 232 -32.58 -3.97 -21.63
N SER A 233 -31.81 -4.56 -22.53
CA SER A 233 -32.29 -5.59 -23.44
C SER A 233 -31.62 -6.91 -23.04
N PHE A 234 -32.41 -7.81 -22.46
CA PHE A 234 -31.92 -9.12 -22.02
C PHE A 234 -31.54 -9.98 -23.23
N THR A 235 -30.33 -10.52 -23.28
CA THR A 235 -29.78 -11.21 -24.46
C THR A 235 -29.41 -12.65 -24.20
N GLU A 236 -29.02 -13.05 -22.99
CA GLU A 236 -28.63 -14.43 -22.72
C GLU A 236 -28.83 -14.77 -21.23
N PHE A 237 -29.27 -16.01 -21.00
CA PHE A 237 -29.27 -16.68 -19.70
C PHE A 237 -28.39 -17.93 -19.81
N LYS A 238 -27.17 -17.81 -19.30
CA LYS A 238 -26.21 -18.93 -19.31
C LYS A 238 -26.19 -19.58 -17.94
N VAL A 239 -26.32 -20.90 -17.94
CA VAL A 239 -26.29 -21.71 -16.71
C VAL A 239 -25.10 -22.65 -16.77
N THR A 240 -24.35 -22.76 -15.67
CA THR A 240 -23.21 -23.67 -15.55
C THR A 240 -23.34 -24.49 -14.27
N GLY A 241 -23.47 -25.80 -14.41
CA GLY A 241 -23.56 -26.73 -13.27
C GLY A 241 -22.20 -27.21 -12.80
N TYR A 242 -22.07 -27.36 -11.49
CA TYR A 242 -20.85 -27.86 -10.83
C TYR A 242 -21.19 -29.03 -9.89
N ALA A 243 -20.22 -29.92 -9.70
CA ALA A 243 -20.23 -30.96 -8.69
C ALA A 243 -18.96 -30.84 -7.80
N SER A 244 -19.05 -31.38 -6.59
CA SER A 244 -17.87 -31.53 -5.73
C SER A 244 -17.02 -32.72 -6.19
N PRO A 245 -15.69 -32.71 -5.96
CA PRO A 245 -14.80 -33.77 -6.45
C PRO A 245 -14.79 -35.05 -5.60
N GLU A 246 -15.92 -35.43 -5.01
CA GLU A 246 -16.03 -36.57 -4.09
C GLU A 246 -16.36 -37.91 -4.79
N GLY A 247 -17.00 -37.90 -5.92
CA GLY A 247 -17.37 -39.11 -6.67
C GLY A 247 -16.41 -39.44 -7.80
N GLY A 248 -16.82 -40.37 -8.69
CA GLY A 248 -16.10 -40.61 -9.93
C GLY A 248 -16.25 -39.45 -10.91
N TYR A 249 -15.20 -39.17 -11.71
CA TYR A 249 -15.19 -38.05 -12.63
C TYR A 249 -16.36 -38.05 -13.62
N ASP A 250 -16.58 -39.19 -14.32
CA ASP A 250 -17.66 -39.31 -15.28
C ASP A 250 -19.06 -39.19 -14.65
N TYR A 251 -19.20 -39.68 -13.42
CA TYR A 251 -20.43 -39.53 -12.67
C TYR A 251 -20.68 -38.03 -12.34
N ASN A 252 -19.66 -37.32 -11.87
CA ASN A 252 -19.77 -35.90 -11.56
C ASN A 252 -20.01 -35.04 -12.81
N MET A 253 -19.44 -35.39 -13.95
CA MET A 253 -19.77 -34.78 -15.26
C MET A 253 -21.25 -34.89 -15.57
N ARG A 254 -21.80 -36.11 -15.56
CA ARG A 254 -23.25 -36.35 -15.82
C ARG A 254 -24.14 -35.68 -14.75
N LEU A 255 -23.72 -35.69 -13.49
CA LEU A 255 -24.50 -35.10 -12.41
C LEU A 255 -24.60 -33.60 -12.56
N SER A 256 -23.47 -32.90 -12.82
CA SER A 256 -23.45 -31.46 -13.06
C SER A 256 -24.27 -31.04 -14.28
N GLU A 257 -24.20 -31.79 -15.35
CA GLU A 257 -25.03 -31.63 -16.56
C GLU A 257 -26.52 -31.74 -16.23
N SER A 258 -26.92 -32.86 -15.62
CA SER A 258 -28.31 -33.12 -15.30
C SER A 258 -28.92 -32.06 -14.36
N ARG A 259 -28.16 -31.59 -13.39
CA ARG A 259 -28.58 -30.51 -12.46
C ARG A 259 -28.74 -29.18 -13.19
N ALA A 260 -27.78 -28.81 -14.06
CA ALA A 260 -27.89 -27.61 -14.87
C ALA A 260 -29.11 -27.62 -15.79
N LYS A 261 -29.37 -28.78 -16.47
CA LYS A 261 -30.55 -28.96 -17.29
C LYS A 261 -31.86 -28.89 -16.49
N ALA A 262 -31.89 -29.44 -15.28
CA ALA A 262 -33.08 -29.38 -14.40
C ALA A 262 -33.37 -27.93 -13.97
N PHE A 263 -32.35 -27.13 -13.70
CA PHE A 263 -32.53 -25.70 -13.36
C PHE A 263 -33.03 -24.92 -14.59
N VAL A 264 -32.47 -25.13 -15.76
CA VAL A 264 -32.96 -24.51 -17.03
C VAL A 264 -34.40 -24.88 -17.32
N ALA A 265 -34.78 -26.17 -17.15
CA ALA A 265 -36.17 -26.61 -17.31
C ALA A 265 -37.11 -25.88 -16.31
N TYR A 266 -36.68 -25.73 -15.07
CA TYR A 266 -37.44 -24.96 -14.08
C TYR A 266 -37.65 -23.51 -14.52
N MET A 267 -36.57 -22.80 -14.94
CA MET A 267 -36.64 -21.41 -15.41
C MET A 267 -37.55 -21.27 -16.65
N LYS A 268 -37.49 -22.21 -17.59
CA LYS A 268 -38.38 -22.24 -18.73
C LYS A 268 -39.85 -22.43 -18.33
N ASP A 269 -40.14 -23.41 -17.50
CA ASP A 269 -41.52 -23.84 -17.25
C ASP A 269 -42.22 -22.96 -16.21
N LYS A 270 -41.50 -22.55 -15.15
CA LYS A 270 -42.05 -21.76 -14.05
C LYS A 270 -41.89 -20.25 -14.24
N GLU A 271 -40.75 -19.82 -14.73
CA GLU A 271 -40.45 -18.39 -14.89
C GLU A 271 -40.72 -17.90 -16.33
N LYS A 272 -41.21 -18.78 -17.22
CA LYS A 272 -41.56 -18.45 -18.62
C LYS A 272 -40.42 -17.76 -19.38
N MET A 273 -39.19 -18.20 -19.11
CA MET A 273 -38.03 -17.68 -19.82
C MET A 273 -37.95 -18.24 -21.24
N ASP A 274 -37.60 -17.38 -22.22
CA ASP A 274 -37.46 -17.76 -23.60
C ASP A 274 -36.30 -18.77 -23.77
N PRO A 275 -36.58 -20.00 -24.28
CA PRO A 275 -35.55 -21.01 -24.51
C PRO A 275 -34.45 -20.56 -25.45
N SER A 276 -34.72 -19.67 -26.40
CA SER A 276 -33.72 -19.18 -27.36
C SER A 276 -32.59 -18.37 -26.70
N LEU A 277 -32.85 -17.80 -25.53
CA LEU A 277 -31.89 -17.04 -24.74
C LEU A 277 -31.11 -17.93 -23.77
N MET A 278 -31.47 -19.21 -23.62
CA MET A 278 -30.89 -20.09 -22.63
C MET A 278 -29.69 -20.88 -23.15
N LYS A 279 -28.58 -20.85 -22.43
CA LYS A 279 -27.41 -21.70 -22.67
C LYS A 279 -27.09 -22.52 -21.44
N VAL A 280 -26.79 -23.80 -21.66
CA VAL A 280 -26.50 -24.77 -20.60
C VAL A 280 -25.08 -25.27 -20.75
N ASN A 281 -24.30 -25.11 -19.67
CA ASN A 281 -22.95 -25.64 -19.56
C ASN A 281 -22.82 -26.47 -18.28
N TRP A 282 -21.79 -27.27 -18.21
CA TRP A 282 -21.43 -28.02 -17.03
C TRP A 282 -19.92 -28.23 -16.98
N MET A 283 -19.35 -28.21 -15.80
CA MET A 283 -17.89 -28.28 -15.58
C MET A 283 -17.48 -29.56 -14.86
N GLY A 284 -18.45 -30.42 -14.45
CA GLY A 284 -18.14 -31.54 -13.59
C GLY A 284 -17.63 -31.08 -12.23
N GLU A 285 -16.42 -31.48 -11.89
CA GLU A 285 -15.79 -31.22 -10.60
C GLU A 285 -15.20 -29.82 -10.49
N ASP A 286 -15.61 -29.08 -9.48
CA ASP A 286 -15.18 -27.69 -9.26
C ASP A 286 -13.83 -27.61 -8.52
N TRP A 287 -12.75 -27.93 -9.20
CA TRP A 287 -11.40 -27.83 -8.68
C TRP A 287 -10.93 -26.37 -8.46
N ILE A 288 -11.42 -25.45 -9.28
CA ILE A 288 -11.12 -24.03 -9.16
C ILE A 288 -11.78 -23.46 -7.90
N GLY A 289 -13.07 -23.77 -7.68
CA GLY A 289 -13.78 -23.39 -6.47
C GLY A 289 -13.13 -23.97 -5.21
N LEU A 290 -12.73 -25.25 -5.24
CA LEU A 290 -12.02 -25.86 -4.12
C LEU A 290 -10.72 -25.12 -3.80
N ARG A 291 -9.94 -24.77 -4.81
CA ARG A 291 -8.71 -23.98 -4.63
C ARG A 291 -8.99 -22.62 -3.98
N GLN A 292 -10.03 -21.92 -4.41
CA GLN A 292 -10.43 -20.63 -3.86
C GLN A 292 -10.84 -20.75 -2.38
N GLU A 293 -11.67 -21.73 -2.05
CA GLU A 293 -12.11 -21.97 -0.68
C GLU A 293 -10.95 -22.36 0.23
N VAL A 294 -10.04 -23.23 -0.21
CA VAL A 294 -8.84 -23.59 0.55
C VAL A 294 -7.90 -22.37 0.70
N THR A 295 -7.77 -21.54 -0.33
CA THR A 295 -6.93 -20.33 -0.26
C THR A 295 -7.42 -19.34 0.79
N LYS A 296 -8.73 -19.22 0.98
CA LYS A 296 -9.34 -18.35 2.01
C LYS A 296 -9.34 -18.96 3.41
N SER A 297 -9.09 -20.27 3.52
CA SER A 297 -9.24 -21.02 4.77
C SER A 297 -8.05 -20.85 5.72
N ASP A 298 -8.27 -21.17 7.00
CA ASP A 298 -7.24 -21.25 8.04
C ASP A 298 -6.78 -22.70 8.29
N LEU A 299 -6.88 -23.58 7.29
CA LEU A 299 -6.46 -24.98 7.40
C LEU A 299 -4.95 -25.06 7.65
N ALA A 300 -4.54 -25.79 8.67
CA ALA A 300 -3.14 -25.96 9.06
C ALA A 300 -2.28 -26.55 7.93
N ASN A 301 -2.86 -27.43 7.10
CA ASN A 301 -2.22 -28.05 5.96
C ASN A 301 -2.65 -27.47 4.60
N LYS A 302 -3.06 -26.22 4.60
CA LYS A 302 -3.46 -25.46 3.40
C LYS A 302 -2.44 -25.55 2.26
N LYS A 303 -1.14 -25.38 2.57
CA LYS A 303 -0.06 -25.42 1.57
C LYS A 303 0.00 -26.80 0.87
N GLU A 304 -0.05 -27.87 1.65
CA GLU A 304 -0.01 -29.23 1.13
C GLU A 304 -1.24 -29.54 0.23
N ILE A 305 -2.42 -29.06 0.63
CA ILE A 305 -3.64 -29.21 -0.19
C ILE A 305 -3.45 -28.47 -1.53
N LEU A 306 -2.97 -27.22 -1.52
CA LEU A 306 -2.76 -26.43 -2.73
C LEU A 306 -1.74 -27.09 -3.68
N GLU A 307 -0.66 -27.68 -3.15
CA GLU A 307 0.32 -28.46 -3.91
C GLU A 307 -0.31 -29.72 -4.53
N ILE A 308 -1.20 -30.42 -3.80
CA ILE A 308 -1.93 -31.56 -4.35
C ILE A 308 -2.88 -31.10 -5.47
N LEU A 309 -3.51 -29.94 -5.35
CA LEU A 309 -4.40 -29.40 -6.38
C LEU A 309 -3.68 -29.07 -7.70
N ASP A 310 -2.35 -28.90 -7.70
CA ASP A 310 -1.53 -28.68 -8.90
C ASP A 310 -1.26 -29.97 -9.70
N ILE A 311 -1.56 -31.14 -9.14
CA ILE A 311 -1.40 -32.42 -9.84
C ILE A 311 -2.39 -32.49 -10.99
N GLN A 312 -1.89 -32.67 -12.23
CA GLN A 312 -2.72 -32.71 -13.43
C GLN A 312 -3.63 -33.94 -13.49
N ASP A 313 -3.13 -35.08 -13.06
CA ASP A 313 -3.88 -36.35 -13.04
C ASP A 313 -4.93 -36.29 -11.90
N ILE A 314 -6.21 -36.28 -12.31
CA ILE A 314 -7.36 -36.16 -11.41
C ILE A 314 -7.41 -37.32 -10.40
N ASN A 315 -7.13 -38.55 -10.85
CA ASN A 315 -7.19 -39.74 -10.00
C ASN A 315 -6.07 -39.69 -8.92
N LYS A 316 -4.88 -39.32 -9.33
CA LYS A 316 -3.74 -39.14 -8.38
C LYS A 316 -4.02 -37.99 -7.41
N ARG A 317 -4.60 -36.89 -7.89
CA ARG A 317 -5.01 -35.75 -7.06
C ARG A 317 -6.00 -36.20 -5.97
N LYS A 318 -7.06 -36.89 -6.36
CA LYS A 318 -8.05 -37.45 -5.42
C LYS A 318 -7.43 -38.42 -4.43
N ALA A 319 -6.64 -39.37 -4.90
CA ALA A 319 -5.99 -40.36 -4.02
C ALA A 319 -5.11 -39.68 -2.96
N LYS A 320 -4.34 -38.64 -3.33
CA LYS A 320 -3.52 -37.89 -2.37
C LYS A 320 -4.36 -37.09 -1.39
N LEU A 321 -5.46 -36.42 -1.82
CA LEU A 321 -6.37 -35.75 -0.91
C LEU A 321 -6.99 -36.72 0.09
N HIS A 322 -7.41 -37.91 -0.35
CA HIS A 322 -7.95 -38.96 0.51
C HIS A 322 -6.94 -39.45 1.55
N ALA A 323 -5.69 -39.59 1.16
CA ALA A 323 -4.64 -40.12 2.05
C ALA A 323 -4.08 -39.05 3.02
N LEU A 324 -4.29 -37.76 2.76
CA LEU A 324 -3.67 -36.66 3.49
C LEU A 324 -4.05 -36.72 4.99
N ASN A 325 -3.03 -36.73 5.86
CA ASN A 325 -3.17 -36.86 7.32
C ASN A 325 -4.02 -38.06 7.76
N GLY A 326 -3.86 -39.21 7.06
CA GLY A 326 -4.63 -40.42 7.36
C GLY A 326 -6.13 -40.26 7.13
N GLY A 327 -6.55 -39.45 6.15
CA GLY A 327 -7.96 -39.18 5.79
C GLY A 327 -8.65 -38.09 6.60
N ARG A 328 -8.04 -37.57 7.66
CA ARG A 328 -8.64 -36.53 8.50
C ARG A 328 -8.89 -35.24 7.73
N THR A 329 -7.93 -34.82 6.89
CA THR A 329 -8.07 -33.64 6.05
C THR A 329 -9.21 -33.82 5.05
N TYR A 330 -9.30 -34.98 4.41
CA TYR A 330 -10.37 -35.27 3.45
C TYR A 330 -11.75 -35.17 4.11
N LYS A 331 -11.91 -35.67 5.33
CA LYS A 331 -13.18 -35.54 6.08
C LYS A 331 -13.54 -34.06 6.29
N ILE A 332 -12.57 -33.21 6.65
CA ILE A 332 -12.80 -31.77 6.80
C ILE A 332 -13.21 -31.13 5.46
N LEU A 333 -12.54 -31.52 4.37
CA LEU A 333 -12.90 -31.03 3.02
C LEU A 333 -14.33 -31.43 2.66
N LEU A 334 -14.71 -32.69 2.91
CA LEU A 334 -16.04 -33.23 2.63
C LEU A 334 -17.15 -32.50 3.38
N ASP A 335 -16.90 -32.22 4.67
CA ASP A 335 -17.90 -31.63 5.57
C ASP A 335 -18.06 -30.12 5.38
N LYS A 336 -16.96 -29.41 5.12
CA LYS A 336 -16.95 -27.92 5.13
C LYS A 336 -16.73 -27.29 3.75
N TYR A 337 -15.86 -27.84 2.91
CA TYR A 337 -15.39 -27.19 1.70
C TYR A 337 -16.01 -27.75 0.41
N TYR A 338 -16.51 -28.99 0.41
CA TYR A 338 -17.19 -29.57 -0.76
C TYR A 338 -18.65 -29.11 -0.92
N PRO A 339 -19.44 -28.88 0.14
CA PRO A 339 -20.82 -28.43 -0.04
C PRO A 339 -20.98 -27.16 -0.89
N PRO A 340 -20.16 -26.07 -0.72
CA PRO A 340 -20.24 -24.89 -1.56
C PRO A 340 -19.91 -25.14 -3.05
N LEU A 341 -19.23 -26.25 -3.37
CA LEU A 341 -18.87 -26.58 -4.75
C LEU A 341 -20.04 -27.21 -5.52
N ARG A 342 -21.09 -27.63 -4.84
CA ARG A 342 -22.31 -28.23 -5.43
C ARG A 342 -23.28 -27.10 -5.78
N ARG A 343 -22.95 -26.29 -6.75
CA ARG A 343 -23.71 -25.10 -7.11
C ARG A 343 -24.06 -25.05 -8.59
N ILE A 344 -24.94 -24.14 -8.90
CA ILE A 344 -25.25 -23.71 -10.25
C ILE A 344 -24.91 -22.23 -10.35
N ASP A 345 -23.99 -21.87 -11.24
CA ASP A 345 -23.76 -20.48 -11.58
C ASP A 345 -24.67 -20.10 -12.75
N TYR A 346 -25.34 -18.97 -12.67
CA TYR A 346 -26.11 -18.42 -13.76
C TYR A 346 -25.66 -17.01 -14.09
N THR A 347 -25.50 -16.74 -15.38
CA THR A 347 -25.08 -15.46 -15.92
C THR A 347 -26.22 -14.84 -16.69
N LEU A 348 -26.55 -13.62 -16.36
CA LEU A 348 -27.50 -12.77 -17.07
C LEU A 348 -26.69 -11.84 -17.96
N ALA A 349 -26.82 -11.96 -19.27
CA ALA A 349 -26.23 -11.02 -20.21
C ALA A 349 -27.31 -10.10 -20.78
N TYR A 350 -26.98 -8.82 -20.91
CA TYR A 350 -27.88 -7.80 -21.40
C TYR A 350 -27.11 -6.67 -22.11
N ILE A 351 -27.84 -5.91 -22.93
CA ILE A 351 -27.34 -4.68 -23.54
C ILE A 351 -28.01 -3.52 -22.82
N ALA A 352 -27.22 -2.59 -22.28
CA ALA A 352 -27.72 -1.35 -21.73
C ALA A 352 -27.85 -0.31 -22.86
N ARG A 353 -28.97 0.45 -22.87
CA ARG A 353 -29.14 1.53 -23.84
C ARG A 353 -28.17 2.69 -23.57
N PRO A 354 -27.91 3.54 -24.57
CA PRO A 354 -27.23 4.81 -24.33
C PRO A 354 -28.02 5.70 -23.36
N PHE A 355 -27.29 6.48 -22.54
CA PHE A 355 -27.85 7.47 -21.63
C PHE A 355 -27.37 8.86 -22.03
N ASP A 356 -28.26 9.86 -21.97
CA ASP A 356 -27.82 11.26 -22.00
C ASP A 356 -27.15 11.63 -20.68
N VAL A 357 -26.44 12.78 -20.64
CA VAL A 357 -25.66 13.21 -19.47
C VAL A 357 -26.56 13.39 -18.22
N ASN A 358 -27.79 13.84 -18.36
CA ASN A 358 -28.68 14.07 -17.22
C ASN A 358 -29.19 12.74 -16.66
N GLU A 359 -29.57 11.81 -17.52
CA GLU A 359 -29.92 10.44 -17.13
C GLU A 359 -28.71 9.74 -16.50
N ALA A 360 -27.53 9.85 -17.12
CA ALA A 360 -26.30 9.24 -16.62
C ALA A 360 -25.91 9.73 -15.23
N LYS A 361 -26.18 11.01 -14.88
CA LYS A 361 -26.00 11.55 -13.51
C LYS A 361 -26.84 10.84 -12.45
N GLN A 362 -28.00 10.31 -12.82
CA GLN A 362 -28.84 9.54 -11.89
C GLN A 362 -28.42 8.07 -11.87
N VAL A 363 -28.12 7.52 -13.04
CA VAL A 363 -27.73 6.11 -13.18
C VAL A 363 -26.40 5.82 -12.51
N ILE A 364 -25.44 6.73 -12.57
CA ILE A 364 -24.11 6.56 -11.96
C ILE A 364 -24.16 6.34 -10.44
N LYS A 365 -25.17 6.92 -9.78
CA LYS A 365 -25.36 6.82 -8.33
C LYS A 365 -26.00 5.49 -7.89
N THR A 366 -26.72 4.83 -8.78
CA THR A 366 -27.54 3.66 -8.46
C THR A 366 -27.09 2.39 -9.17
N LYS A 367 -26.73 2.52 -10.46
CA LYS A 367 -26.37 1.41 -11.35
C LYS A 367 -25.24 1.80 -12.30
N PRO A 368 -24.05 2.18 -11.76
CA PRO A 368 -22.92 2.66 -12.56
C PRO A 368 -22.45 1.64 -13.61
N GLN A 369 -22.67 0.35 -13.39
CA GLN A 369 -22.35 -0.72 -14.34
C GLN A 369 -23.11 -0.62 -15.68
N TYR A 370 -24.18 0.15 -15.75
CA TYR A 370 -24.93 0.36 -17.00
C TYR A 370 -24.30 1.43 -17.90
N LEU A 371 -23.40 2.25 -17.36
CA LEU A 371 -22.74 3.30 -18.10
C LEU A 371 -21.48 2.79 -18.81
N SER A 372 -21.18 3.40 -19.95
CA SER A 372 -19.88 3.30 -20.58
C SER A 372 -18.89 4.25 -19.92
N LEU A 373 -17.59 3.98 -20.12
CA LEU A 373 -16.53 4.89 -19.65
C LEU A 373 -16.67 6.30 -20.27
N ASN A 374 -17.11 6.38 -21.52
CA ASN A 374 -17.38 7.66 -22.19
C ASN A 374 -18.53 8.41 -21.51
N GLU A 375 -19.63 7.74 -21.19
CA GLU A 375 -20.76 8.38 -20.48
C GLU A 375 -20.35 8.86 -19.08
N MET A 376 -19.58 8.07 -18.33
CA MET A 376 -19.02 8.50 -17.03
C MET A 376 -18.11 9.71 -17.19
N PHE A 377 -17.26 9.74 -18.22
CA PHE A 377 -16.41 10.89 -18.53
C PHE A 377 -17.23 12.15 -18.87
N LEU A 378 -18.30 12.02 -19.64
CA LEU A 378 -19.21 13.13 -19.95
C LEU A 378 -19.92 13.65 -18.69
N VAL A 379 -20.35 12.76 -17.79
CA VAL A 379 -20.91 13.14 -16.49
C VAL A 379 -19.88 13.90 -15.66
N ALA A 380 -18.64 13.41 -15.56
CA ALA A 380 -17.57 14.11 -14.84
C ALA A 380 -17.35 15.52 -15.39
N ASN A 381 -17.20 15.65 -16.71
CA ASN A 381 -16.97 16.96 -17.35
C ASN A 381 -18.17 17.90 -17.34
N SER A 382 -19.34 17.46 -16.89
CA SER A 382 -20.49 18.33 -16.67
C SER A 382 -20.47 19.06 -15.32
N TYR A 383 -19.49 18.73 -14.46
CA TYR A 383 -19.21 19.40 -13.18
C TYR A 383 -17.95 20.26 -13.28
N ASP A 384 -17.82 21.22 -12.39
CA ASP A 384 -16.60 22.03 -12.29
C ASP A 384 -15.39 21.15 -11.93
N LYS A 385 -14.28 21.32 -12.66
CA LYS A 385 -13.05 20.57 -12.43
C LYS A 385 -12.57 20.77 -10.99
N GLY A 386 -12.36 19.66 -10.29
CA GLY A 386 -11.92 19.66 -8.89
C GLY A 386 -13.04 19.79 -7.85
N SER A 387 -14.31 19.94 -8.27
CA SER A 387 -15.47 19.85 -7.36
C SER A 387 -15.58 18.45 -6.74
N ASP A 388 -16.33 18.32 -5.65
CA ASP A 388 -16.54 17.03 -5.00
C ASP A 388 -17.35 16.09 -5.90
N GLN A 389 -18.30 16.60 -6.67
CA GLN A 389 -19.04 15.82 -7.66
C GLN A 389 -18.15 15.30 -8.79
N PHE A 390 -17.20 16.11 -9.27
CA PHE A 390 -16.22 15.68 -10.26
C PHE A 390 -15.37 14.52 -9.72
N LYS A 391 -14.87 14.62 -8.48
CA LYS A 391 -14.09 13.57 -7.82
C LYS A 391 -14.89 12.30 -7.60
N GLU A 392 -16.13 12.41 -7.10
CA GLU A 392 -17.04 11.28 -6.87
C GLU A 392 -17.23 10.43 -8.13
N VAL A 393 -17.42 11.08 -9.30
CA VAL A 393 -17.56 10.34 -10.56
C VAL A 393 -16.29 9.57 -10.93
N PHE A 394 -15.10 10.16 -10.73
CA PHE A 394 -13.85 9.47 -10.99
C PHE A 394 -13.60 8.31 -10.01
N ASP A 395 -13.98 8.46 -8.75
CA ASP A 395 -13.87 7.38 -7.75
C ASP A 395 -14.75 6.18 -8.13
N ILE A 396 -15.99 6.45 -8.57
CA ILE A 396 -16.89 5.41 -9.09
C ILE A 396 -16.30 4.79 -10.35
N CYS A 397 -15.78 5.59 -11.27
CA CYS A 397 -15.16 5.10 -12.51
C CYS A 397 -13.99 4.14 -12.23
N LEU A 398 -13.11 4.48 -11.27
CA LEU A 398 -11.98 3.64 -10.88
C LEU A 398 -12.43 2.28 -10.31
N LEU A 399 -13.52 2.25 -9.55
CA LEU A 399 -14.08 1.00 -8.99
C LEU A 399 -14.58 0.03 -10.07
N TYR A 400 -15.16 0.55 -11.16
CA TYR A 400 -15.79 -0.27 -12.20
C TYR A 400 -14.92 -0.51 -13.43
N THR A 401 -13.87 0.27 -13.65
CA THR A 401 -13.03 0.18 -14.85
C THR A 401 -11.59 -0.25 -14.59
N SER A 402 -11.12 -0.13 -13.37
CA SER A 402 -9.76 -0.51 -12.99
C SER A 402 -9.81 -1.79 -12.16
N PRO A 403 -9.32 -2.93 -12.68
CA PRO A 403 -9.18 -4.11 -11.85
C PRO A 403 -8.24 -3.79 -10.69
N SER A 404 -8.71 -4.01 -9.46
CA SER A 404 -7.90 -3.86 -8.27
C SER A 404 -6.61 -4.67 -8.42
N PRO A 405 -5.47 -4.21 -7.88
CA PRO A 405 -4.26 -5.04 -7.78
C PRO A 405 -4.51 -6.41 -7.14
N ARG A 406 -5.55 -6.53 -6.32
CA ARG A 406 -6.01 -7.81 -5.75
C ARG A 406 -6.72 -8.71 -6.78
N ASP A 407 -7.24 -8.16 -7.86
CA ASP A 407 -7.95 -8.92 -8.90
C ASP A 407 -6.96 -9.48 -9.93
N ARG A 408 -5.77 -8.86 -10.12
CA ARG A 408 -4.68 -9.39 -10.95
C ARG A 408 -4.08 -10.70 -10.43
N THR A 409 -4.26 -11.01 -9.15
CA THR A 409 -3.80 -12.27 -8.55
C THR A 409 -4.84 -13.38 -8.64
N ARG A 410 -6.00 -13.10 -9.27
CA ARG A 410 -7.11 -14.06 -9.45
C ARG A 410 -7.23 -14.61 -10.88
N SER A 411 -6.39 -14.17 -11.80
CA SER A 411 -6.31 -14.71 -13.17
C SER A 411 -5.29 -15.83 -13.29
#